data_0e06188d02c23f5f32b67e22b51b6559
#
_entry.id   0e06188d02c23f5f32b67e22b51b6559
#
_cell.length_a   1.000
_cell.length_b   1.000
_cell.length_c   1.000
_cell.angle_alpha   90.00
_cell.angle_beta   90.00
_cell.angle_gamma   90.00
#
_symmetry.space_group_name_H-M   'P 1'
#
loop_
_entity.id
_entity.type
_entity.pdbx_description
1 polymer ?
#
loop_
_entity_poly.entity_id
_entity_poly.type
_entity_poly.pdbx_seq_one_letter_code
_entity_poly.pdbx_strand_id
1 'polypeptide(L)'
;VGESPLFSLGRFAEIVGSAIRTQLAENMALDLDKVRQIAERVAGSSGLEVVEVEICGAGKHRMLRVFIDRPGAAPAADHLYEDRPDGVTHEDCSKFSREFGTIVDVEDAFPGGSYVLEVSSPGLDRKLTKAKDFERFRGCRVKLTTREPVDNNRHFEGKLESFENGKLLLDLSAARKSKKKMSPKEGAAPKVEIELGNVEKANLVPEI
;
A
#
# COMPACT_ATOMS: atom_id res chain seq x y z
N VAL A 1 -57.00 15.60 9.53
CA VAL A 1 -55.74 15.97 10.20
C VAL A 1 -54.64 15.75 9.18
N GLY A 2 -54.23 16.86 8.51
CA GLY A 2 -53.24 16.80 7.41
C GLY A 2 -51.83 16.78 7.94
N GLU A 3 -51.04 15.87 7.45
CA GLU A 3 -49.58 15.89 7.70
C GLU A 3 -48.93 17.10 7.01
N SER A 4 -48.13 17.83 7.76
CA SER A 4 -47.43 19.03 7.27
C SER A 4 -46.40 18.72 6.21
N PRO A 5 -46.34 19.43 5.09
CA PRO A 5 -45.40 19.18 3.98
C PRO A 5 -43.91 19.44 4.34
N LEU A 6 -43.60 19.97 5.50
CA LEU A 6 -42.23 20.26 5.96
C LEU A 6 -41.44 19.00 6.37
N PHE A 7 -42.10 17.88 6.71
CA PHE A 7 -41.43 16.63 7.06
C PHE A 7 -40.88 15.85 5.84
N SER A 8 -41.41 16.14 4.65
CA SER A 8 -40.98 15.49 3.41
C SER A 8 -39.67 16.08 2.85
N LEU A 9 -39.41 17.38 3.05
CA LEU A 9 -38.22 18.04 2.53
C LEU A 9 -36.92 17.64 3.24
N GLY A 10 -36.98 17.39 4.55
CA GLY A 10 -35.79 16.96 5.31
C GLY A 10 -35.28 15.57 4.89
N ARG A 11 -36.16 14.60 4.68
CA ARG A 11 -35.82 13.26 4.18
C ARG A 11 -35.27 13.28 2.74
N PHE A 12 -35.80 14.14 1.89
CA PHE A 12 -35.33 14.29 0.53
C PHE A 12 -33.90 14.86 0.49
N ALA A 13 -33.60 15.84 1.33
CA ALA A 13 -32.27 16.44 1.43
C ALA A 13 -31.22 15.45 1.98
N GLU A 14 -31.58 14.57 2.92
CA GLU A 14 -30.71 13.53 3.43
C GLU A 14 -30.43 12.43 2.39
N ILE A 15 -31.44 11.98 1.67
CA ILE A 15 -31.31 10.95 0.63
C ILE A 15 -30.47 11.49 -0.55
N VAL A 16 -30.71 12.71 -0.99
CA VAL A 16 -29.94 13.36 -2.06
C VAL A 16 -28.49 13.62 -1.61
N GLY A 17 -28.30 14.06 -0.37
CA GLY A 17 -26.94 14.27 0.20
C GLY A 17 -26.18 12.95 0.39
N SER A 18 -26.88 11.85 0.69
CA SER A 18 -26.29 10.50 0.75
C SER A 18 -25.90 9.99 -0.65
N ALA A 19 -26.80 10.11 -1.61
CA ALA A 19 -26.56 9.68 -2.99
C ALA A 19 -25.42 10.47 -3.64
N ILE A 20 -25.35 11.79 -3.43
CA ILE A 20 -24.25 12.62 -3.94
C ILE A 20 -22.92 12.20 -3.30
N ARG A 21 -22.89 11.93 -1.99
CA ARG A 21 -21.66 11.45 -1.31
C ARG A 21 -21.21 10.09 -1.81
N THR A 22 -22.15 9.18 -2.05
CA THR A 22 -21.84 7.85 -2.62
C THR A 22 -21.32 8.00 -4.05
N GLN A 23 -21.95 8.81 -4.88
CA GLN A 23 -21.53 9.05 -6.26
C GLN A 23 -20.15 9.74 -6.34
N LEU A 24 -19.86 10.68 -5.43
CA LEU A 24 -18.53 11.31 -5.33
C LEU A 24 -17.47 10.29 -4.88
N ALA A 25 -17.81 9.40 -3.95
CA ALA A 25 -16.90 8.35 -3.50
C ALA A 25 -16.64 7.31 -4.61
N GLU A 26 -17.66 6.94 -5.37
CA GLU A 26 -17.53 6.04 -6.53
C GLU A 26 -16.70 6.68 -7.66
N ASN A 27 -16.94 7.96 -7.96
CA ASN A 27 -16.14 8.69 -8.95
C ASN A 27 -14.66 8.83 -8.50
N MET A 28 -14.40 9.08 -7.22
CA MET A 28 -13.03 9.13 -6.69
C MET A 28 -12.35 7.76 -6.74
N ALA A 29 -13.07 6.68 -6.50
CA ALA A 29 -12.53 5.32 -6.61
C ALA A 29 -12.22 4.95 -8.07
N LEU A 30 -13.10 5.31 -9.01
CA LEU A 30 -12.88 5.14 -10.45
C LEU A 30 -11.66 5.93 -10.94
N ASP A 31 -11.49 7.16 -10.48
CA ASP A 31 -10.36 8.01 -10.82
C ASP A 31 -9.03 7.41 -10.32
N LEU A 32 -8.98 6.85 -9.11
CA LEU A 32 -7.79 6.20 -8.57
C LEU A 32 -7.40 4.94 -9.37
N ASP A 33 -8.36 4.15 -9.78
CA ASP A 33 -8.13 2.95 -10.58
C ASP A 33 -7.61 3.33 -11.98
N LYS A 34 -8.17 4.37 -12.60
CA LYS A 34 -7.67 4.92 -13.87
C LYS A 34 -6.24 5.43 -13.74
N VAL A 35 -5.96 6.21 -12.71
CA VAL A 35 -4.60 6.71 -12.41
C VAL A 35 -3.63 5.55 -12.22
N ARG A 36 -4.02 4.51 -11.49
CA ARG A 36 -3.20 3.31 -11.27
C ARG A 36 -2.93 2.56 -12.57
N GLN A 37 -3.92 2.39 -13.44
CA GLN A 37 -3.75 1.74 -14.74
C GLN A 37 -2.77 2.52 -15.64
N ILE A 38 -2.87 3.85 -15.65
CA ILE A 38 -1.92 4.71 -16.38
C ILE A 38 -0.51 4.53 -15.81
N ALA A 39 -0.37 4.56 -14.48
CA ALA A 39 0.92 4.38 -13.82
C ALA A 39 1.55 3.01 -14.15
N GLU A 40 0.76 1.93 -14.10
CA GLU A 40 1.23 0.57 -14.44
C GLU A 40 1.65 0.46 -15.92
N ARG A 41 0.93 1.10 -16.83
CA ARG A 41 1.26 1.15 -18.26
C ARG A 41 2.59 1.87 -18.50
N VAL A 42 2.78 3.04 -17.89
CA VAL A 42 4.02 3.83 -18.01
C VAL A 42 5.19 3.10 -17.35
N ALA A 43 5.01 2.55 -16.16
CA ALA A 43 6.04 1.77 -15.48
C ALA A 43 6.48 0.58 -16.33
N GLY A 44 5.52 -0.19 -16.88
CA GLY A 44 5.80 -1.35 -17.73
C GLY A 44 6.63 -1.01 -18.96
N SER A 45 6.37 0.14 -19.63
CA SER A 45 7.14 0.61 -20.79
C SER A 45 8.61 0.93 -20.45
N SER A 46 8.90 1.26 -19.20
CA SER A 46 10.24 1.62 -18.72
C SER A 46 10.92 0.48 -17.92
N GLY A 47 10.33 -0.72 -17.89
CA GLY A 47 10.86 -1.85 -17.11
C GLY A 47 10.77 -1.63 -15.60
N LEU A 48 9.80 -0.84 -15.16
CA LEU A 48 9.51 -0.56 -13.76
C LEU A 48 8.18 -1.21 -13.33
N GLU A 49 7.95 -1.30 -12.04
CA GLU A 49 6.67 -1.73 -11.45
C GLU A 49 6.12 -0.65 -10.52
N VAL A 50 4.81 -0.50 -10.50
CA VAL A 50 4.14 0.35 -9.52
C VAL A 50 3.91 -0.44 -8.23
N VAL A 51 4.48 0.08 -7.15
CA VAL A 51 4.30 -0.47 -5.80
C VAL A 51 3.03 0.06 -5.19
N GLU A 52 2.84 1.38 -5.23
CA GLU A 52 1.69 2.04 -4.62
C GLU A 52 1.37 3.36 -5.31
N VAL A 53 0.08 3.72 -5.31
CA VAL A 53 -0.42 5.03 -5.70
C VAL A 53 -1.25 5.57 -4.56
N GLU A 54 -0.90 6.75 -4.06
CA GLU A 54 -1.59 7.43 -2.95
C GLU A 54 -2.08 8.80 -3.39
N ILE A 55 -3.27 9.16 -2.95
CA ILE A 55 -3.79 10.52 -3.06
C ILE A 55 -3.77 11.13 -1.66
N CYS A 56 -3.06 12.22 -1.50
CA CYS A 56 -2.92 12.93 -0.24
C CYS A 56 -3.42 14.37 -0.37
N GLY A 57 -3.81 14.96 0.77
CA GLY A 57 -4.26 16.35 0.80
C GLY A 57 -5.68 16.55 0.29
N ALA A 58 -6.10 17.81 0.26
CA ALA A 58 -7.43 18.22 -0.20
C ALA A 58 -7.40 19.63 -0.82
N GLY A 59 -8.38 19.95 -1.65
CA GLY A 59 -8.52 21.24 -2.29
C GLY A 59 -7.30 21.63 -3.14
N LYS A 60 -6.66 22.76 -2.84
CA LYS A 60 -5.48 23.27 -3.58
C LYS A 60 -4.16 22.57 -3.25
N HIS A 61 -4.15 21.72 -2.22
CA HIS A 61 -2.96 21.00 -1.75
C HIS A 61 -3.04 19.49 -2.05
N ARG A 62 -3.69 19.13 -3.16
CA ARG A 62 -3.76 17.73 -3.58
C ARG A 62 -2.40 17.28 -4.09
N MET A 63 -2.03 16.08 -3.66
CA MET A 63 -0.79 15.43 -4.06
C MET A 63 -1.11 14.02 -4.54
N LEU A 64 -0.57 13.69 -5.70
CA LEU A 64 -0.55 12.35 -6.25
C LEU A 64 0.85 11.78 -6.05
N ARG A 65 0.97 10.78 -5.19
CA ARG A 65 2.24 10.12 -4.88
C ARG A 65 2.26 8.74 -5.50
N VAL A 66 3.32 8.44 -6.24
CA VAL A 66 3.52 7.15 -6.91
C VAL A 66 4.86 6.56 -6.46
N PHE A 67 4.80 5.36 -5.92
CA PHE A 67 5.99 4.59 -5.58
C PHE A 67 6.27 3.58 -6.70
N ILE A 68 7.47 3.66 -7.26
CA ILE A 68 7.93 2.78 -8.34
C ILE A 68 9.16 1.99 -7.91
N ASP A 69 9.29 0.76 -8.40
CA ASP A 69 10.47 -0.07 -8.15
C ASP A 69 10.82 -0.90 -9.40
N ARG A 70 11.98 -1.53 -9.39
CA ARG A 70 12.37 -2.47 -10.46
C ARG A 70 11.84 -3.86 -10.14
N PRO A 71 11.22 -4.54 -11.13
CA PRO A 71 10.76 -5.91 -10.94
C PRO A 71 11.94 -6.82 -10.56
N GLY A 72 11.77 -7.61 -9.51
CA GLY A 72 12.81 -8.56 -9.09
C GLY A 72 13.99 -7.97 -8.31
N ALA A 73 14.06 -6.65 -8.08
CA ALA A 73 15.09 -6.08 -7.23
C ALA A 73 15.15 -6.77 -5.86
N ALA A 74 16.35 -7.20 -5.43
CA ALA A 74 16.52 -7.91 -4.18
C ALA A 74 16.03 -7.10 -2.97
N PRO A 75 15.58 -7.74 -1.90
CA PRO A 75 15.25 -7.02 -0.67
C PRO A 75 16.45 -6.23 -0.18
N ALA A 76 16.22 -5.01 0.30
CA ALA A 76 17.26 -4.11 0.80
C ALA A 76 17.83 -4.57 2.17
N ALA A 77 18.02 -5.89 2.35
CA ALA A 77 18.42 -6.44 3.64
C ALA A 77 19.85 -6.05 4.06
N ASP A 78 20.77 -5.78 3.11
CA ASP A 78 22.18 -5.62 3.42
C ASP A 78 22.86 -4.37 2.83
N HIS A 79 22.15 -3.51 2.10
CA HIS A 79 22.78 -2.34 1.48
C HIS A 79 22.05 -1.05 1.82
N LEU A 80 22.81 -0.03 2.23
CA LEU A 80 22.36 1.35 2.32
C LEU A 80 21.73 1.75 0.96
N TYR A 81 20.62 2.46 1.00
CA TYR A 81 19.71 2.73 -0.12
C TYR A 81 20.40 3.37 -1.34
N GLU A 82 21.50 4.05 -1.12
CA GLU A 82 22.24 4.80 -2.16
C GLU A 82 23.09 3.90 -3.08
N ASP A 83 23.41 2.66 -2.68
CA ASP A 83 24.31 1.77 -3.41
C ASP A 83 23.61 0.52 -4.00
N ARG A 84 22.28 0.55 -4.19
CA ARG A 84 21.57 -0.58 -4.83
C ARG A 84 21.74 -0.51 -6.35
N PRO A 85 22.60 -1.35 -6.95
CA PRO A 85 22.79 -1.36 -8.40
C PRO A 85 21.49 -1.73 -9.16
N ASP A 86 20.56 -2.41 -8.47
CA ASP A 86 19.29 -2.86 -9.03
C ASP A 86 18.09 -1.98 -8.62
N GLY A 87 18.33 -0.87 -7.90
CA GLY A 87 17.28 0.03 -7.43
C GLY A 87 16.81 1.03 -8.50
N VAL A 88 15.71 1.71 -8.20
CA VAL A 88 15.22 2.83 -9.01
C VAL A 88 16.13 4.05 -8.80
N THR A 89 16.55 4.66 -9.90
CA THR A 89 17.38 5.86 -9.90
C THR A 89 16.56 7.16 -9.93
N HIS A 90 17.18 8.28 -9.61
CA HIS A 90 16.57 9.60 -9.79
C HIS A 90 16.16 9.87 -11.24
N GLU A 91 16.93 9.35 -12.20
CA GLU A 91 16.62 9.49 -13.62
C GLU A 91 15.36 8.69 -14.00
N ASP A 92 15.22 7.47 -13.47
CA ASP A 92 14.01 6.66 -13.64
C ASP A 92 12.77 7.41 -13.10
N CYS A 93 12.86 7.98 -11.89
CA CYS A 93 11.77 8.76 -11.29
C CYS A 93 11.44 9.99 -12.13
N SER A 94 12.44 10.72 -12.62
CA SER A 94 12.24 11.92 -13.43
C SER A 94 11.62 11.60 -14.78
N LYS A 95 12.04 10.52 -15.44
CA LYS A 95 11.49 10.06 -16.71
C LYS A 95 10.05 9.62 -16.52
N PHE A 96 9.79 8.76 -15.54
CA PHE A 96 8.44 8.30 -15.20
C PHE A 96 7.51 9.47 -14.88
N SER A 97 7.95 10.42 -14.04
CA SER A 97 7.15 11.58 -13.65
C SER A 97 6.70 12.43 -14.83
N ARG A 98 7.59 12.69 -15.79
CA ARG A 98 7.27 13.47 -16.99
C ARG A 98 6.26 12.76 -17.88
N GLU A 99 6.47 11.48 -18.15
CA GLU A 99 5.62 10.70 -19.04
C GLU A 99 4.25 10.45 -18.40
N PHE A 100 4.24 10.02 -17.14
CA PHE A 100 3.02 9.77 -16.38
C PHE A 100 2.19 11.03 -16.19
N GLY A 101 2.80 12.16 -15.78
CA GLY A 101 2.11 13.43 -15.59
C GLY A 101 1.45 13.91 -16.88
N THR A 102 2.16 13.81 -18.01
CA THR A 102 1.60 14.17 -19.32
C THR A 102 0.35 13.35 -19.65
N ILE A 103 0.39 12.04 -19.42
CA ILE A 103 -0.76 11.17 -19.74
C ILE A 103 -1.93 11.42 -18.78
N VAL A 104 -1.66 11.60 -17.49
CA VAL A 104 -2.69 11.93 -16.49
C VAL A 104 -3.43 13.22 -16.85
N ASP A 105 -2.68 14.24 -17.31
CA ASP A 105 -3.25 15.53 -17.71
C ASP A 105 -4.05 15.42 -19.03
N VAL A 106 -3.51 14.71 -20.03
CA VAL A 106 -4.19 14.52 -21.33
C VAL A 106 -5.46 13.68 -21.20
N GLU A 107 -5.45 12.65 -20.37
CA GLU A 107 -6.59 11.77 -20.14
C GLU A 107 -7.58 12.31 -19.10
N ASP A 108 -7.29 13.47 -18.48
CA ASP A 108 -8.05 14.06 -17.35
C ASP A 108 -8.34 13.01 -16.27
N ALA A 109 -7.31 12.22 -15.94
CA ALA A 109 -7.45 11.11 -15.02
C ALA A 109 -7.46 11.55 -13.56
N PHE A 110 -7.02 12.78 -13.27
CA PHE A 110 -6.99 13.36 -11.92
C PHE A 110 -7.73 14.71 -11.91
N PRO A 111 -9.06 14.71 -12.11
CA PRO A 111 -9.87 15.91 -12.27
C PRO A 111 -9.87 16.77 -10.99
N GLY A 112 -10.27 18.04 -11.12
CA GLY A 112 -10.45 18.96 -9.98
C GLY A 112 -9.30 19.94 -9.79
N GLY A 113 -8.50 20.23 -10.82
CA GLY A 113 -7.50 21.29 -10.87
C GLY A 113 -6.08 20.82 -10.58
N SER A 114 -5.19 21.75 -10.26
CA SER A 114 -3.76 21.48 -10.06
C SER A 114 -3.49 20.51 -8.91
N TYR A 115 -2.45 19.71 -9.08
CA TYR A 115 -1.94 18.78 -8.08
C TYR A 115 -0.41 18.79 -8.10
N VAL A 116 0.19 18.29 -7.02
CA VAL A 116 1.63 18.01 -6.97
C VAL A 116 1.83 16.54 -7.27
N LEU A 117 2.66 16.22 -8.25
CA LEU A 117 3.08 14.84 -8.53
C LEU A 117 4.41 14.56 -7.81
N GLU A 118 4.41 13.55 -6.94
CA GLU A 118 5.60 13.04 -6.27
C GLU A 118 5.84 11.60 -6.73
N VAL A 119 7.03 11.34 -7.27
CA VAL A 119 7.46 10.01 -7.69
C VAL A 119 8.72 9.64 -6.93
N SER A 120 8.70 8.50 -6.27
CA SER A 120 9.86 8.01 -5.52
C SER A 120 9.93 6.48 -5.47
N SER A 121 11.06 5.96 -4.99
CA SER A 121 11.15 4.55 -4.60
C SER A 121 10.40 4.29 -3.29
N PRO A 122 9.95 3.05 -3.02
CA PRO A 122 9.18 2.72 -1.81
C PRO A 122 9.98 2.80 -0.51
N GLY A 123 11.29 2.97 -0.58
CA GLY A 123 12.14 3.03 0.60
C GLY A 123 12.32 1.68 1.31
N LEU A 124 12.95 1.73 2.48
CA LEU A 124 13.19 0.55 3.33
C LEU A 124 11.89 -0.02 3.93
N ASP A 125 10.88 0.81 4.09
CA ASP A 125 9.58 0.48 4.69
C ASP A 125 8.54 0.13 3.61
N ARG A 126 8.99 -0.63 2.59
CA ARG A 126 8.16 -1.01 1.45
C ARG A 126 6.90 -1.72 1.90
N LYS A 127 5.75 -1.27 1.42
CA LYS A 127 4.47 -1.98 1.61
C LYS A 127 4.42 -3.26 0.78
N LEU A 128 3.89 -4.32 1.37
CA LEU A 128 3.63 -5.60 0.72
C LEU A 128 2.12 -5.74 0.54
N THR A 129 1.65 -5.70 -0.69
CA THR A 129 0.21 -5.70 -0.99
C THR A 129 -0.22 -6.86 -1.87
N LYS A 130 0.65 -7.33 -2.75
CA LYS A 130 0.36 -8.39 -3.73
C LYS A 130 0.96 -9.71 -3.28
N ALA A 131 0.35 -10.82 -3.65
CA ALA A 131 0.88 -12.17 -3.38
C ALA A 131 2.35 -12.31 -3.82
N LYS A 132 2.70 -11.74 -4.98
CA LYS A 132 4.07 -11.71 -5.51
C LYS A 132 5.08 -11.03 -4.57
N ASP A 133 4.64 -10.03 -3.79
CA ASP A 133 5.52 -9.36 -2.83
C ASP A 133 5.91 -10.35 -1.73
N PHE A 134 4.97 -11.11 -1.19
CA PHE A 134 5.25 -12.09 -0.15
C PHE A 134 6.09 -13.26 -0.64
N GLU A 135 5.93 -13.68 -1.90
CA GLU A 135 6.81 -14.66 -2.52
C GLU A 135 8.24 -14.15 -2.68
N ARG A 136 8.39 -12.90 -3.13
CA ARG A 136 9.68 -12.25 -3.38
C ARG A 136 10.45 -11.97 -2.11
N PHE A 137 9.77 -11.50 -1.06
CA PHE A 137 10.38 -11.11 0.20
C PHE A 137 10.39 -12.21 1.26
N ARG A 138 10.35 -13.48 0.83
CA ARG A 138 10.63 -14.62 1.73
C ARG A 138 12.03 -14.48 2.33
N GLY A 139 12.13 -14.78 3.62
CA GLY A 139 13.37 -14.64 4.38
C GLY A 139 13.57 -13.25 4.98
N CYS A 140 12.80 -12.25 4.56
CA CYS A 140 12.89 -10.91 5.11
C CYS A 140 12.03 -10.74 6.37
N ARG A 141 12.38 -9.74 7.16
CA ARG A 141 11.59 -9.34 8.32
C ARG A 141 10.43 -8.46 7.87
N VAL A 142 9.24 -8.78 8.35
CA VAL A 142 8.01 -8.06 8.01
C VAL A 142 7.26 -7.68 9.27
N LYS A 143 6.57 -6.55 9.19
CA LYS A 143 5.60 -6.10 10.18
C LYS A 143 4.23 -6.08 9.50
N LEU A 144 3.25 -6.72 10.11
CA LEU A 144 1.91 -6.75 9.56
C LEU A 144 0.84 -6.55 10.63
N THR A 145 -0.31 -6.07 10.17
CA THR A 145 -1.53 -5.91 10.96
C THR A 145 -2.62 -6.72 10.28
N THR A 146 -3.38 -7.47 11.06
CA THR A 146 -4.51 -8.27 10.58
C THR A 146 -5.84 -7.58 10.84
N ARG A 147 -6.83 -7.85 10.00
CA ARG A 147 -8.22 -7.37 10.13
C ARG A 147 -8.87 -8.02 11.34
N GLU A 148 -8.78 -9.34 11.43
CA GLU A 148 -9.25 -10.13 12.55
C GLU A 148 -8.07 -10.62 13.40
N PRO A 149 -8.24 -10.73 14.73
CA PRO A 149 -7.16 -11.19 15.59
C PRO A 149 -6.83 -12.66 15.31
N VAL A 150 -5.55 -12.98 15.25
CA VAL A 150 -5.00 -14.33 15.23
C VAL A 150 -4.29 -14.54 16.57
N ASP A 151 -4.62 -15.61 17.29
CA ASP A 151 -4.10 -15.88 18.65
C ASP A 151 -4.23 -14.67 19.60
N ASN A 152 -5.38 -13.98 19.56
CA ASN A 152 -5.65 -12.77 20.35
C ASN A 152 -4.75 -11.56 20.03
N ASN A 153 -4.03 -11.56 18.90
CA ASN A 153 -3.15 -10.48 18.49
C ASN A 153 -3.48 -10.04 17.06
N ARG A 154 -3.34 -8.75 16.77
CA ARG A 154 -3.52 -8.17 15.44
C ARG A 154 -2.22 -7.62 14.84
N HIS A 155 -1.17 -7.50 15.65
CA HIS A 155 0.10 -6.93 15.21
C HIS A 155 1.18 -7.98 15.32
N PHE A 156 1.80 -8.29 14.21
CA PHE A 156 2.84 -9.29 14.11
C PHE A 156 4.10 -8.66 13.51
N GLU A 157 5.25 -9.03 14.06
CA GLU A 157 6.55 -8.72 13.52
C GLU A 157 7.40 -9.97 13.59
N GLY A 158 7.92 -10.40 12.46
CA GLY A 158 8.68 -11.63 12.37
C GLY A 158 9.31 -11.82 11.00
N LYS A 159 10.03 -12.91 10.85
CA LYS A 159 10.62 -13.31 9.57
C LYS A 159 9.59 -14.07 8.74
N LEU A 160 9.39 -13.66 7.51
CA LEU A 160 8.52 -14.36 6.56
C LEU A 160 9.23 -15.63 6.07
N GLU A 161 8.84 -16.79 6.58
CA GLU A 161 9.45 -18.06 6.19
C GLU A 161 8.93 -18.58 4.86
N SER A 162 7.63 -18.60 4.69
CA SER A 162 7.00 -19.05 3.45
C SER A 162 5.70 -18.32 3.16
N PHE A 163 5.32 -18.35 1.90
CA PHE A 163 4.03 -17.95 1.39
C PHE A 163 3.55 -19.01 0.42
N GLU A 164 2.49 -19.72 0.77
CA GLU A 164 1.95 -20.83 -0.02
C GLU A 164 0.42 -20.85 0.09
N ASN A 165 -0.26 -21.07 -1.03
CA ASN A 165 -1.72 -21.19 -1.08
C ASN A 165 -2.48 -20.00 -0.43
N GLY A 166 -1.92 -18.77 -0.53
CA GLY A 166 -2.52 -17.59 0.07
C GLY A 166 -2.33 -17.47 1.59
N LYS A 167 -1.42 -18.26 2.18
CA LYS A 167 -1.09 -18.24 3.60
C LYS A 167 0.36 -17.87 3.81
N LEU A 168 0.58 -17.02 4.81
CA LEU A 168 1.89 -16.54 5.25
C LEU A 168 2.29 -17.31 6.50
N LEU A 169 3.52 -17.83 6.52
CA LEU A 169 4.12 -18.39 7.72
C LEU A 169 5.17 -17.43 8.26
N LEU A 170 4.95 -16.92 9.48
CA LEU A 170 5.87 -16.00 10.14
C LEU A 170 6.57 -16.67 11.31
N ASP A 171 7.89 -16.53 11.37
CA ASP A 171 8.70 -16.85 12.54
C ASP A 171 8.83 -15.61 13.45
N LEU A 172 8.23 -15.67 14.61
CA LEU A 172 8.23 -14.58 15.59
C LEU A 172 9.42 -14.59 16.54
N SER A 173 10.39 -15.48 16.36
CA SER A 173 11.57 -15.61 17.25
C SER A 173 12.41 -14.32 17.29
N ALA A 174 12.51 -13.61 16.16
CA ALA A 174 13.27 -12.38 16.06
C ALA A 174 12.62 -11.19 16.81
N ALA A 175 11.30 -11.15 16.93
CA ALA A 175 10.58 -10.07 17.62
C ALA A 175 10.82 -10.05 19.14
N ARG A 176 11.19 -11.17 19.72
CA ARG A 176 11.42 -11.31 21.17
C ARG A 176 12.73 -10.70 21.68
N LYS A 177 13.70 -10.40 20.82
CA LYS A 177 14.97 -9.76 21.25
C LYS A 177 14.80 -8.31 21.69
N SER A 178 13.70 -7.66 21.34
CA SER A 178 13.44 -6.23 21.62
C SER A 178 12.64 -5.97 22.91
N LYS A 179 11.96 -6.95 23.50
CA LYS A 179 11.16 -6.76 24.71
C LYS A 179 11.49 -7.81 25.78
N LYS A 180 12.20 -7.36 26.83
CA LYS A 180 12.32 -7.87 28.21
C LYS A 180 12.09 -9.37 28.45
N LYS A 181 13.17 -10.03 28.94
CA LYS A 181 13.25 -11.35 29.59
C LYS A 181 11.92 -11.87 30.14
N MET A 182 11.32 -12.80 29.46
CA MET A 182 10.54 -13.87 30.05
C MET A 182 11.20 -15.19 29.63
N SER A 183 11.37 -16.08 30.58
CA SER A 183 12.11 -17.35 30.50
C SER A 183 11.73 -18.15 29.25
N PRO A 184 12.69 -18.75 28.53
CA PRO A 184 12.40 -19.65 27.44
C PRO A 184 11.83 -20.95 28.02
N LYS A 185 10.56 -21.24 27.74
CA LYS A 185 10.12 -22.63 27.68
C LYS A 185 10.71 -23.20 26.40
N GLU A 186 11.52 -24.25 26.54
CA GLU A 186 12.00 -25.06 25.45
C GLU A 186 10.83 -25.52 24.56
N GLY A 187 10.83 -25.09 23.33
CA GLY A 187 9.85 -25.42 22.30
C GLY A 187 10.13 -24.60 21.06
N ALA A 188 9.86 -25.13 19.87
CA ALA A 188 10.08 -24.51 18.57
C ALA A 188 9.72 -23.02 18.56
N ALA A 189 10.47 -22.22 17.80
CA ALA A 189 10.19 -20.80 17.61
C ALA A 189 8.69 -20.59 17.33
N PRO A 190 8.02 -19.64 18.01
CA PRO A 190 6.59 -19.44 17.82
C PRO A 190 6.34 -19.00 16.38
N LYS A 191 5.75 -19.89 15.61
CA LYS A 191 5.33 -19.63 14.24
C LYS A 191 3.84 -19.32 14.22
N VAL A 192 3.43 -18.39 13.39
CA VAL A 192 2.03 -18.05 13.16
C VAL A 192 1.72 -18.15 11.68
N GLU A 193 0.59 -18.78 11.35
CA GLU A 193 0.04 -18.85 10.02
C GLU A 193 -1.05 -17.78 9.87
N ILE A 194 -0.98 -16.96 8.84
CA ILE A 194 -1.91 -15.86 8.59
C ILE A 194 -2.38 -15.94 7.13
N GLU A 195 -3.66 -15.91 6.92
CA GLU A 195 -4.23 -15.83 5.57
C GLU A 195 -4.02 -14.44 4.97
N LEU A 196 -3.64 -14.37 3.68
CA LEU A 196 -3.45 -13.10 2.97
C LEU A 196 -4.71 -12.23 3.00
N GLY A 197 -5.90 -12.83 2.91
CA GLY A 197 -7.17 -12.12 3.01
C GLY A 197 -7.41 -11.43 4.36
N ASN A 198 -6.76 -11.91 5.42
CA ASN A 198 -6.81 -11.32 6.75
C ASN A 198 -5.74 -10.21 6.96
N VAL A 199 -4.80 -10.05 6.06
CA VAL A 199 -3.81 -8.98 6.14
C VAL A 199 -4.47 -7.64 5.79
N GLU A 200 -4.42 -6.69 6.72
CA GLU A 200 -4.85 -5.31 6.52
C GLU A 200 -3.71 -4.45 5.99
N LYS A 201 -2.53 -4.60 6.58
CA LYS A 201 -1.32 -3.85 6.23
C LYS A 201 -0.09 -4.70 6.47
N ALA A 202 0.85 -4.68 5.55
CA ALA A 202 2.15 -5.32 5.72
C ALA A 202 3.26 -4.43 5.16
N ASN A 203 4.40 -4.37 5.87
CA ASN A 203 5.57 -3.60 5.47
C ASN A 203 6.82 -4.44 5.73
N LEU A 204 7.86 -4.23 4.92
CA LEU A 204 9.21 -4.70 5.25
C LEU A 204 9.73 -3.97 6.49
N VAL A 205 10.58 -4.65 7.26
CA VAL A 205 11.33 -4.05 8.37
C VAL A 205 12.80 -4.13 8.01
N PRO A 206 13.51 -2.98 7.93
CA PRO A 206 14.94 -2.99 7.66
C PRO A 206 15.69 -3.70 8.78
N GLU A 207 16.63 -4.55 8.44
CA GLU A 207 17.61 -5.11 9.38
C GLU A 207 18.80 -4.14 9.42
N ILE A 208 18.92 -3.39 10.52
CA ILE A 208 20.02 -2.44 10.79
C ILE A 208 21.01 -3.11 11.72
#